data_b34a0171543669f88d38b81a67bb5b3e
#
_entry.id   b34a0171543669f88d38b81a67bb5b3e
#
_cell.length_a   1.000
_cell.length_b   1.000
_cell.length_c   1.000
_cell.angle_alpha   90.00
_cell.angle_beta   90.00
_cell.angle_gamma   90.00
#
_symmetry.space_group_name_H-M   'P 1'
#
loop_
_entity.id
_entity.type
_entity.pdbx_description
1 polymer ?
#
loop_
_entity_poly.entity_id
_entity_poly.type
_entity_poly.pdbx_seq_one_letter_code
_entity_poly.pdbx_strand_id
1 'polypeptide(L)'
;MVLTIPFLKVRDTYMIFSRDLGIDLGTSNTRICDRKGRIIINEPSVVAVDVKSKRVVATGNEAKNMIGRTPGSIVAVRPLNYGVIADFDMTSDMLRSFIHSSSKRSLFTRTRVVISIPNYVTEVERRAVEDAVRSAGAQDVELIEESMAAALGAGLPVYDATGSMVVNIGAGTCDVAVISLGGIASCQSIKVGGDAFDQAIIDYMRDERELLIGVNTAEDIKLKLGSAKTYEGEAAMEIKGRNLSNGLPKSIEITSKEVQDILEEPVNEIINTVKSTLEATLPELAADIIDRGIYLTGGGCQLKGLKELIASETGITVHVPDDPTSCVAVGTSIKLRRVM
;
A
#
# COMPACT_ATOMS: atom_id res chain seq x y z
N MET A 1 -2.00 -25.19 57.99
CA MET A 1 -1.63 -25.73 56.64
C MET A 1 -2.44 -24.92 55.63
N VAL A 2 -1.84 -23.81 55.15
CA VAL A 2 -2.50 -22.90 54.19
C VAL A 2 -2.20 -23.40 52.81
N LEU A 3 -3.21 -23.88 52.09
CA LEU A 3 -3.10 -24.26 50.69
C LEU A 3 -2.94 -23.00 49.83
N THR A 4 -1.71 -22.74 49.40
CA THR A 4 -1.40 -21.75 48.36
C THR A 4 -1.81 -22.32 47.01
N ILE A 5 -2.95 -21.91 46.47
CA ILE A 5 -3.32 -22.15 45.09
C ILE A 5 -2.42 -21.29 44.22
N PRO A 6 -1.63 -21.85 43.30
CA PRO A 6 -0.82 -21.03 42.39
C PRO A 6 -1.77 -20.23 41.48
N PHE A 7 -1.61 -18.90 41.51
CA PHE A 7 -2.20 -18.01 40.51
C PHE A 7 -1.65 -18.40 39.14
N LEU A 8 -2.30 -19.32 38.45
CA LEU A 8 -2.09 -19.57 37.04
C LEU A 8 -2.38 -18.24 36.31
N LYS A 9 -1.37 -17.70 35.66
CA LYS A 9 -1.49 -16.48 34.84
C LYS A 9 -2.63 -16.66 33.85
N VAL A 10 -3.75 -16.01 34.11
CA VAL A 10 -4.96 -15.96 33.25
C VAL A 10 -4.61 -15.52 31.80
N ARG A 11 -3.44 -14.93 31.57
CA ARG A 11 -2.95 -14.51 30.27
C ARG A 11 -2.68 -15.65 29.28
N ASP A 12 -2.21 -16.81 29.74
CA ASP A 12 -1.82 -17.91 28.84
C ASP A 12 -3.00 -18.75 28.33
N THR A 13 -4.13 -18.75 29.05
CA THR A 13 -5.34 -19.48 28.65
C THR A 13 -6.10 -18.80 27.50
N TYR A 14 -5.95 -17.49 27.32
CA TYR A 14 -6.56 -16.76 26.20
C TYR A 14 -5.83 -16.93 24.87
N MET A 15 -4.56 -17.35 24.87
CA MET A 15 -3.76 -17.57 23.66
C MET A 15 -4.21 -18.75 22.81
N ILE A 16 -4.91 -19.73 23.37
CA ILE A 16 -5.29 -20.98 22.65
C ILE A 16 -6.42 -20.69 21.66
N PHE A 17 -7.17 -19.62 21.83
CA PHE A 17 -8.36 -19.29 21.03
C PHE A 17 -8.32 -17.88 20.42
N SER A 18 -7.17 -17.22 20.36
CA SER A 18 -7.03 -15.92 19.69
C SER A 18 -6.53 -16.10 18.26
N ARG A 19 -7.12 -15.34 17.37
CA ARG A 19 -6.69 -15.19 15.99
C ARG A 19 -6.09 -13.80 15.82
N ASP A 20 -4.81 -13.76 15.57
CA ASP A 20 -4.04 -12.54 15.44
C ASP A 20 -3.77 -12.28 13.95
N LEU A 21 -4.20 -11.13 13.44
CA LEU A 21 -4.08 -10.74 12.05
C LEU A 21 -3.39 -9.37 11.95
N GLY A 22 -2.39 -9.28 11.06
CA GLY A 22 -1.87 -8.01 10.58
C GLY A 22 -2.53 -7.66 9.26
N ILE A 23 -3.02 -6.44 9.10
CA ILE A 23 -3.69 -5.97 7.89
C ILE A 23 -2.97 -4.74 7.34
N ASP A 24 -2.56 -4.83 6.09
CA ASP A 24 -2.18 -3.70 5.25
C ASP A 24 -3.40 -3.34 4.38
N LEU A 25 -4.06 -2.21 4.71
CA LEU A 25 -5.25 -1.73 4.01
C LEU A 25 -4.86 -0.73 2.92
N GLY A 26 -4.22 -1.23 1.87
CA GLY A 26 -3.74 -0.38 0.79
C GLY A 26 -4.81 0.00 -0.24
N THR A 27 -4.62 1.14 -0.91
CA THR A 27 -5.52 1.68 -1.95
C THR A 27 -5.73 0.68 -3.11
N SER A 28 -4.68 0.00 -3.54
CA SER A 28 -4.76 -0.97 -4.65
C SER A 28 -5.00 -2.39 -4.18
N ASN A 29 -4.29 -2.82 -3.13
CA ASN A 29 -4.36 -4.17 -2.60
C ASN A 29 -4.46 -4.16 -1.08
N THR A 30 -5.31 -5.03 -0.54
CA THR A 30 -5.35 -5.35 0.89
C THR A 30 -4.58 -6.64 1.12
N ARG A 31 -3.61 -6.61 2.05
CA ARG A 31 -2.85 -7.79 2.46
C ARG A 31 -3.14 -8.13 3.91
N ILE A 32 -3.37 -9.41 4.18
CA ILE A 32 -3.53 -9.91 5.55
C ILE A 32 -2.44 -10.93 5.82
N CYS A 33 -1.76 -10.79 6.93
CA CYS A 33 -0.77 -11.75 7.41
C CYS A 33 -1.19 -12.38 8.75
N ASP A 34 -0.67 -13.58 8.99
CA ASP A 34 -0.77 -14.22 10.29
C ASP A 34 0.28 -13.67 11.28
N ARG A 35 0.21 -14.09 12.53
CA ARG A 35 1.16 -13.71 13.58
C ARG A 35 2.62 -14.04 13.24
N LYS A 36 2.88 -14.97 12.34
CA LYS A 36 4.24 -15.34 11.90
C LYS A 36 4.75 -14.47 10.76
N GLY A 37 3.93 -13.56 10.24
CA GLY A 37 4.27 -12.69 9.10
C GLY A 37 4.02 -13.35 7.74
N ARG A 38 3.36 -14.50 7.68
CA ARG A 38 3.00 -15.14 6.39
C ARG A 38 1.79 -14.44 5.82
N ILE A 39 1.89 -13.98 4.59
CA ILE A 39 0.75 -13.42 3.86
C ILE A 39 -0.25 -14.54 3.59
N ILE A 40 -1.47 -14.38 4.09
CA ILE A 40 -2.58 -15.33 3.94
C ILE A 40 -3.67 -14.82 3.01
N ILE A 41 -3.75 -13.51 2.82
CA ILE A 41 -4.59 -12.83 1.83
C ILE A 41 -3.73 -11.78 1.12
N ASN A 42 -3.85 -11.72 -0.20
CA ASN A 42 -3.33 -10.64 -1.03
C ASN A 42 -4.34 -10.42 -2.16
N GLU A 43 -5.28 -9.51 -1.94
CA GLU A 43 -6.41 -9.28 -2.81
C GLU A 43 -6.49 -7.80 -3.20
N PRO A 44 -6.92 -7.48 -4.43
CA PRO A 44 -7.24 -6.11 -4.81
C PRO A 44 -8.27 -5.48 -3.88
N SER A 45 -8.07 -4.23 -3.50
CA SER A 45 -9.04 -3.43 -2.73
C SER A 45 -10.16 -2.93 -3.64
N VAL A 46 -10.93 -3.88 -4.19
CA VAL A 46 -12.02 -3.65 -5.15
C VAL A 46 -13.27 -4.36 -4.68
N VAL A 47 -14.41 -3.71 -4.88
CA VAL A 47 -15.73 -4.21 -4.54
C VAL A 47 -16.64 -4.07 -5.77
N ALA A 48 -17.37 -5.12 -6.12
CA ALA A 48 -18.42 -5.05 -7.12
C ALA A 48 -19.78 -4.97 -6.42
N VAL A 49 -20.59 -3.98 -6.82
CA VAL A 49 -21.86 -3.65 -6.17
C VAL A 49 -22.98 -3.68 -7.18
N ASP A 50 -24.09 -4.32 -6.84
CA ASP A 50 -25.34 -4.19 -7.58
C ASP A 50 -25.95 -2.82 -7.32
N VAL A 51 -26.14 -2.04 -8.39
CA VAL A 51 -26.57 -0.63 -8.32
C VAL A 51 -27.96 -0.47 -7.70
N LYS A 52 -28.86 -1.46 -7.92
CA LYS A 52 -30.25 -1.37 -7.45
C LYS A 52 -30.36 -1.72 -5.96
N SER A 53 -29.75 -2.83 -5.57
CA SER A 53 -29.82 -3.33 -4.18
C SER A 53 -28.76 -2.74 -3.26
N LYS A 54 -27.72 -2.07 -3.80
CA LYS A 54 -26.53 -1.58 -3.10
C LYS A 54 -25.77 -2.68 -2.34
N ARG A 55 -25.96 -3.94 -2.74
CA ARG A 55 -25.27 -5.07 -2.11
C ARG A 55 -23.96 -5.38 -2.80
N VAL A 56 -22.96 -5.69 -2.02
CA VAL A 56 -21.69 -6.22 -2.51
C VAL A 56 -21.93 -7.62 -3.08
N VAL A 57 -21.56 -7.82 -4.34
CA VAL A 57 -21.72 -9.10 -5.07
C VAL A 57 -20.39 -9.82 -5.26
N ALA A 58 -19.25 -9.10 -5.25
CA ALA A 58 -17.92 -9.67 -5.30
C ALA A 58 -16.90 -8.73 -4.65
N THR A 59 -15.77 -9.28 -4.21
CA THR A 59 -14.63 -8.54 -3.62
C THR A 59 -13.31 -9.06 -4.20
N GLY A 60 -12.25 -8.28 -4.10
CA GLY A 60 -10.91 -8.71 -4.47
C GLY A 60 -10.75 -8.99 -5.97
N ASN A 61 -10.08 -10.08 -6.30
CA ASN A 61 -9.79 -10.50 -7.68
C ASN A 61 -11.06 -10.70 -8.51
N GLU A 62 -12.11 -11.25 -7.92
CA GLU A 62 -13.38 -11.44 -8.60
C GLU A 62 -13.97 -10.09 -9.03
N ALA A 63 -13.98 -9.11 -8.14
CA ALA A 63 -14.44 -7.75 -8.43
C ALA A 63 -13.51 -7.02 -9.43
N LYS A 64 -12.17 -7.17 -9.31
CA LYS A 64 -11.20 -6.56 -10.24
C LYS A 64 -11.45 -7.01 -11.68
N ASN A 65 -11.76 -8.29 -11.89
CA ASN A 65 -12.05 -8.83 -13.22
C ASN A 65 -13.33 -8.24 -13.85
N MET A 66 -14.18 -7.63 -13.06
CA MET A 66 -15.42 -7.00 -13.52
C MET A 66 -15.21 -5.54 -13.96
N ILE A 67 -14.09 -4.89 -13.59
CA ILE A 67 -13.84 -3.48 -13.96
C ILE A 67 -13.88 -3.30 -15.48
N GLY A 68 -14.72 -2.35 -15.95
CA GLY A 68 -14.86 -2.02 -17.37
C GLY A 68 -15.59 -3.08 -18.22
N ARG A 69 -16.13 -4.16 -17.59
CA ARG A 69 -16.77 -5.28 -18.28
C ARG A 69 -18.18 -5.60 -17.78
N THR A 70 -18.66 -4.88 -16.77
CA THR A 70 -19.98 -5.13 -16.17
C THR A 70 -21.11 -4.53 -16.98
N PRO A 71 -22.29 -5.20 -17.07
CA PRO A 71 -23.51 -4.55 -17.48
C PRO A 71 -23.87 -3.44 -16.49
N GLY A 72 -24.62 -2.40 -16.94
CA GLY A 72 -24.91 -1.21 -16.13
C GLY A 72 -25.62 -1.44 -14.78
N SER A 73 -25.97 -2.68 -14.44
CA SER A 73 -26.54 -3.07 -13.15
C SER A 73 -25.48 -3.38 -12.07
N ILE A 74 -24.20 -3.60 -12.44
CA ILE A 74 -23.11 -3.86 -11.53
C ILE A 74 -21.99 -2.86 -11.78
N VAL A 75 -21.45 -2.28 -10.70
CA VAL A 75 -20.30 -1.34 -10.77
C VAL A 75 -19.20 -1.86 -9.87
N ALA A 76 -18.01 -2.00 -10.43
CA ALA A 76 -16.80 -2.33 -9.65
C ALA A 76 -16.08 -1.02 -9.29
N VAL A 77 -15.86 -0.81 -7.99
CA VAL A 77 -15.27 0.41 -7.42
C VAL A 77 -14.16 0.08 -6.41
N ARG A 78 -13.24 1.01 -6.22
CA ARG A 78 -12.29 1.00 -5.11
C ARG A 78 -12.91 1.76 -3.93
N PRO A 79 -13.12 1.13 -2.76
CA PRO A 79 -13.72 1.78 -1.60
C PRO A 79 -12.72 2.64 -0.82
N LEU A 80 -11.45 2.63 -1.22
CA LEU A 80 -10.35 3.40 -0.64
C LEU A 80 -9.81 4.40 -1.66
N ASN A 81 -9.43 5.58 -1.19
CA ASN A 81 -8.80 6.62 -2.00
C ASN A 81 -7.64 7.23 -1.23
N TYR A 82 -6.42 7.22 -1.80
CA TYR A 82 -5.20 7.72 -1.17
C TYR A 82 -4.98 7.17 0.25
N GLY A 83 -5.21 5.88 0.45
CA GLY A 83 -5.04 5.20 1.74
C GLY A 83 -6.15 5.41 2.76
N VAL A 84 -7.17 6.26 2.48
CA VAL A 84 -8.29 6.50 3.39
C VAL A 84 -9.59 5.89 2.87
N ILE A 85 -10.53 5.62 3.79
CA ILE A 85 -11.85 5.07 3.48
C ILE A 85 -12.69 6.13 2.77
N ALA A 86 -13.06 5.87 1.51
CA ALA A 86 -13.98 6.68 0.73
C ALA A 86 -15.45 6.20 0.88
N ASP A 87 -15.64 4.89 1.08
CA ASP A 87 -16.96 4.30 1.36
C ASP A 87 -16.83 3.30 2.52
N PHE A 88 -17.48 3.62 3.63
CA PHE A 88 -17.40 2.85 4.88
C PHE A 88 -18.04 1.46 4.77
N ASP A 89 -19.24 1.39 4.19
CA ASP A 89 -20.00 0.13 4.12
C ASP A 89 -19.30 -0.86 3.19
N MET A 90 -18.86 -0.39 2.02
CA MET A 90 -18.11 -1.20 1.06
C MET A 90 -16.77 -1.67 1.63
N THR A 91 -16.05 -0.81 2.36
CA THR A 91 -14.79 -1.19 3.02
C THR A 91 -15.02 -2.23 4.10
N SER A 92 -16.05 -2.06 4.93
CA SER A 92 -16.42 -3.02 5.99
C SER A 92 -16.80 -4.38 5.43
N ASP A 93 -17.56 -4.42 4.34
CA ASP A 93 -17.97 -5.66 3.67
C ASP A 93 -16.76 -6.36 3.00
N MET A 94 -15.86 -5.59 2.37
CA MET A 94 -14.61 -6.10 1.81
C MET A 94 -13.73 -6.72 2.91
N LEU A 95 -13.47 -5.99 3.98
CA LEU A 95 -12.69 -6.49 5.12
C LEU A 95 -13.32 -7.72 5.75
N ARG A 96 -14.66 -7.75 5.90
CA ARG A 96 -15.38 -8.90 6.41
C ARG A 96 -15.17 -10.13 5.51
N SER A 97 -15.26 -9.97 4.19
CA SER A 97 -14.99 -11.01 3.22
C SER A 97 -13.56 -11.57 3.37
N PHE A 98 -12.56 -10.70 3.42
CA PHE A 98 -11.15 -11.08 3.53
C PHE A 98 -10.82 -11.72 4.88
N ILE A 99 -11.31 -11.15 5.99
CA ILE A 99 -11.14 -11.71 7.32
C ILE A 99 -11.79 -13.10 7.40
N HIS A 100 -12.96 -13.31 6.85
CA HIS A 100 -13.60 -14.62 6.83
C HIS A 100 -12.85 -15.64 5.97
N SER A 101 -12.36 -15.26 4.80
CA SER A 101 -11.63 -16.13 3.88
C SER A 101 -10.26 -16.55 4.45
N SER A 102 -9.68 -15.75 5.34
CA SER A 102 -8.34 -16.01 5.90
C SER A 102 -8.30 -17.14 6.94
N SER A 103 -9.42 -17.81 7.33
CA SER A 103 -9.41 -19.00 8.19
C SER A 103 -10.68 -19.85 8.13
N LYS A 104 -10.53 -21.12 8.52
CA LYS A 104 -11.67 -22.01 8.81
C LYS A 104 -12.40 -21.49 10.06
N ARG A 105 -13.73 -21.34 9.98
CA ARG A 105 -14.59 -20.84 11.07
C ARG A 105 -14.38 -21.63 12.38
N SER A 106 -14.08 -20.92 13.46
CA SER A 106 -14.29 -21.39 14.83
C SER A 106 -15.16 -20.37 15.55
N LEU A 107 -16.28 -20.84 16.11
CA LEU A 107 -17.29 -20.00 16.77
C LEU A 107 -16.80 -19.32 18.08
N PHE A 108 -15.62 -19.70 18.58
CA PHE A 108 -15.08 -19.26 19.87
C PHE A 108 -13.72 -18.54 19.74
N THR A 109 -13.35 -18.05 18.56
CA THR A 109 -12.05 -17.42 18.35
C THR A 109 -12.18 -15.92 18.41
N ARG A 110 -11.52 -15.28 19.41
CA ARG A 110 -11.35 -13.83 19.48
C ARG A 110 -10.37 -13.38 18.40
N THR A 111 -10.78 -12.44 17.55
CA THR A 111 -9.94 -11.90 16.48
C THR A 111 -9.33 -10.58 16.95
N ARG A 112 -8.00 -10.53 17.01
CA ARG A 112 -7.22 -9.32 17.24
C ARG A 112 -6.56 -8.89 15.95
N VAL A 113 -6.64 -7.61 15.63
CA VAL A 113 -6.13 -7.03 14.40
C VAL A 113 -5.20 -5.87 14.71
N VAL A 114 -4.01 -5.86 14.09
CA VAL A 114 -3.21 -4.66 13.89
C VAL A 114 -3.35 -4.25 12.43
N ILE A 115 -3.80 -3.02 12.16
CA ILE A 115 -4.03 -2.51 10.81
C ILE A 115 -3.23 -1.24 10.58
N SER A 116 -2.64 -1.14 9.37
CA SER A 116 -1.92 0.07 8.96
C SER A 116 -2.88 1.19 8.58
N ILE A 117 -2.46 2.42 8.86
CA ILE A 117 -3.10 3.66 8.45
C ILE A 117 -2.05 4.61 7.87
N PRO A 118 -2.40 5.49 6.91
CA PRO A 118 -1.50 6.53 6.44
C PRO A 118 -0.99 7.43 7.59
N ASN A 119 0.19 8.02 7.42
CA ASN A 119 0.81 8.82 8.50
C ASN A 119 0.00 10.08 8.85
N TYR A 120 -0.65 10.69 7.88
CA TYR A 120 -1.43 11.92 8.06
C TYR A 120 -2.92 11.65 7.87
N VAL A 121 -3.51 10.97 8.86
CA VAL A 121 -4.95 10.76 8.93
C VAL A 121 -5.55 11.60 10.06
N THR A 122 -6.75 12.12 9.82
CA THR A 122 -7.53 12.80 10.85
C THR A 122 -8.05 11.80 11.88
N GLU A 123 -8.42 12.27 13.07
CA GLU A 123 -9.07 11.43 14.10
C GLU A 123 -10.37 10.78 13.62
N VAL A 124 -11.08 11.43 12.69
CA VAL A 124 -12.30 10.86 12.07
C VAL A 124 -11.95 9.69 11.16
N GLU A 125 -10.95 9.83 10.30
CA GLU A 125 -10.47 8.77 9.42
C GLU A 125 -9.88 7.60 10.21
N ARG A 126 -9.11 7.88 11.27
CA ARG A 126 -8.59 6.89 12.21
C ARG A 126 -9.72 6.05 12.81
N ARG A 127 -10.77 6.69 13.34
CA ARG A 127 -11.95 6.01 13.86
C ARG A 127 -12.70 5.23 12.80
N ALA A 128 -12.83 5.77 11.60
CA ALA A 128 -13.50 5.06 10.50
C ALA A 128 -12.81 3.73 10.17
N VAL A 129 -11.47 3.67 10.17
CA VAL A 129 -10.73 2.42 9.97
C VAL A 129 -10.96 1.45 11.13
N GLU A 130 -10.87 1.92 12.37
CA GLU A 130 -11.13 1.09 13.57
C GLU A 130 -12.54 0.49 13.56
N ASP A 131 -13.55 1.31 13.28
CA ASP A 131 -14.95 0.91 13.24
C ASP A 131 -15.23 -0.05 12.08
N ALA A 132 -14.62 0.16 10.89
CA ALA A 132 -14.75 -0.75 9.77
C ALA A 132 -14.20 -2.15 10.08
N VAL A 133 -13.03 -2.22 10.73
CA VAL A 133 -12.41 -3.49 11.16
C VAL A 133 -13.22 -4.18 12.24
N ARG A 134 -13.77 -3.42 13.20
CA ARG A 134 -14.69 -3.96 14.23
C ARG A 134 -15.98 -4.49 13.60
N SER A 135 -16.56 -3.75 12.66
CA SER A 135 -17.74 -4.18 11.89
C SER A 135 -17.48 -5.42 11.05
N ALA A 136 -16.23 -5.61 10.60
CA ALA A 136 -15.80 -6.82 9.90
C ALA A 136 -15.60 -8.04 10.82
N GLY A 137 -15.68 -7.88 12.15
CA GLY A 137 -15.70 -8.97 13.14
C GLY A 137 -14.46 -9.04 14.04
N ALA A 138 -13.58 -8.03 14.04
CA ALA A 138 -12.49 -7.95 15.01
C ALA A 138 -12.98 -7.45 16.36
N GLN A 139 -12.51 -8.06 17.46
CA GLN A 139 -12.84 -7.64 18.83
C GLN A 139 -11.81 -6.66 19.38
N ASP A 140 -10.53 -6.86 19.03
CA ASP A 140 -9.44 -5.96 19.41
C ASP A 140 -8.81 -5.39 18.15
N VAL A 141 -8.72 -4.08 18.06
CA VAL A 141 -8.12 -3.36 16.95
C VAL A 141 -7.04 -2.41 17.46
N GLU A 142 -5.87 -2.49 16.88
CA GLU A 142 -4.76 -1.57 17.11
C GLU A 142 -4.31 -0.98 15.77
N LEU A 143 -4.05 0.31 15.73
CA LEU A 143 -3.60 1.02 14.55
C LEU A 143 -2.08 1.21 14.59
N ILE A 144 -1.45 1.20 13.42
CA ILE A 144 -0.03 1.51 13.23
C ILE A 144 0.13 2.36 11.97
N GLU A 145 1.00 3.36 12.02
CA GLU A 145 1.33 4.18 10.85
C GLU A 145 2.04 3.32 9.78
N GLU A 146 1.67 3.52 8.50
CA GLU A 146 2.22 2.76 7.36
C GLU A 146 3.74 2.83 7.30
N SER A 147 4.34 4.01 7.51
CA SER A 147 5.80 4.15 7.51
C SER A 147 6.47 3.35 8.62
N MET A 148 5.88 3.35 9.83
CA MET A 148 6.38 2.55 10.96
C MET A 148 6.26 1.05 10.64
N ALA A 149 5.13 0.63 10.09
CA ALA A 149 4.94 -0.75 9.69
C ALA A 149 5.90 -1.15 8.55
N ALA A 150 6.07 -0.29 7.53
CA ALA A 150 7.00 -0.51 6.44
C ALA A 150 8.45 -0.70 6.93
N ALA A 151 8.89 0.18 7.84
CA ALA A 151 10.23 0.10 8.43
C ALA A 151 10.43 -1.18 9.26
N LEU A 152 9.44 -1.56 10.08
CA LEU A 152 9.46 -2.83 10.82
C LEU A 152 9.55 -4.04 9.88
N GLY A 153 8.74 -4.04 8.83
CA GLY A 153 8.72 -5.13 7.85
C GLY A 153 9.99 -5.21 6.99
N ALA A 154 10.64 -4.07 6.76
CA ALA A 154 11.95 -4.00 6.10
C ALA A 154 13.11 -4.40 7.04
N GLY A 155 12.84 -4.69 8.32
CA GLY A 155 13.84 -5.11 9.30
C GLY A 155 14.67 -3.96 9.88
N LEU A 156 14.21 -2.72 9.78
CA LEU A 156 14.92 -1.57 10.33
C LEU A 156 14.89 -1.57 11.87
N PRO A 157 15.96 -1.11 12.54
CA PRO A 157 16.04 -1.06 14.00
C PRO A 157 15.30 0.17 14.56
N VAL A 158 14.00 0.27 14.31
CA VAL A 158 13.17 1.45 14.61
C VAL A 158 13.12 1.86 16.08
N TYR A 159 13.49 0.96 17.01
CA TYR A 159 13.48 1.23 18.45
C TYR A 159 14.82 1.71 18.99
N ASP A 160 15.86 1.64 18.19
CA ASP A 160 17.21 2.10 18.58
C ASP A 160 17.28 3.64 18.52
N ALA A 161 18.24 4.21 19.25
CA ALA A 161 18.53 5.65 19.23
C ALA A 161 19.34 6.03 17.97
N THR A 162 18.87 5.59 16.80
CA THR A 162 19.51 5.83 15.49
C THR A 162 18.46 6.16 14.44
N GLY A 163 18.80 7.05 13.50
CA GLY A 163 17.94 7.41 12.39
C GLY A 163 17.75 6.26 11.39
N SER A 164 16.52 5.90 11.10
CA SER A 164 16.14 4.94 10.05
C SER A 164 15.19 5.63 9.08
N MET A 165 15.56 5.72 7.80
CA MET A 165 14.72 6.36 6.77
C MET A 165 14.05 5.31 5.89
N VAL A 166 12.75 5.42 5.77
CA VAL A 166 11.91 4.61 4.88
C VAL A 166 11.13 5.50 3.91
N VAL A 167 11.06 5.06 2.66
CA VAL A 167 10.23 5.64 1.60
C VAL A 167 9.26 4.55 1.16
N ASN A 168 7.99 4.67 1.54
CA ASN A 168 6.94 3.72 1.20
C ASN A 168 6.11 4.28 0.04
N ILE A 169 6.28 3.70 -1.15
CA ILE A 169 5.57 4.14 -2.37
C ILE A 169 4.48 3.13 -2.67
N GLY A 170 3.26 3.47 -2.26
CA GLY A 170 2.06 2.68 -2.49
C GLY A 170 1.44 2.90 -3.88
N ALA A 171 0.17 2.56 -4.01
CA ALA A 171 -0.62 2.89 -5.20
C ALA A 171 -1.10 4.36 -5.14
N GLY A 172 -1.67 4.80 -4.01
CA GLY A 172 -2.25 6.14 -3.87
C GLY A 172 -1.31 7.18 -3.27
N THR A 173 -0.33 6.78 -2.47
CA THR A 173 0.53 7.69 -1.69
C THR A 173 2.00 7.29 -1.76
N CYS A 174 2.86 8.27 -1.52
CA CYS A 174 4.25 8.08 -1.15
C CYS A 174 4.48 8.72 0.22
N ASP A 175 4.91 7.91 1.18
CA ASP A 175 5.22 8.31 2.54
C ASP A 175 6.73 8.21 2.78
N VAL A 176 7.33 9.32 3.15
CA VAL A 176 8.76 9.41 3.48
C VAL A 176 8.88 9.70 4.97
N ALA A 177 9.52 8.82 5.73
CA ALA A 177 9.64 8.98 7.18
C ALA A 177 11.03 8.66 7.69
N VAL A 178 11.46 9.40 8.69
CA VAL A 178 12.63 9.13 9.53
C VAL A 178 12.14 8.72 10.90
N ILE A 179 12.60 7.55 11.35
CA ILE A 179 12.14 6.87 12.55
C ILE A 179 13.32 6.69 13.49
N SER A 180 13.12 6.96 14.77
CA SER A 180 14.11 6.72 15.85
C SER A 180 13.36 6.51 17.17
N LEU A 181 13.90 5.69 18.08
CA LEU A 181 13.36 5.43 19.43
C LEU A 181 11.88 5.03 19.43
N GLY A 182 11.42 4.34 18.39
CA GLY A 182 10.04 3.87 18.24
C GLY A 182 9.03 4.94 17.87
N GLY A 183 9.49 6.13 17.49
CA GLY A 183 8.67 7.26 17.05
C GLY A 183 9.08 7.78 15.66
N ILE A 184 8.16 8.44 14.98
CA ILE A 184 8.42 9.14 13.72
C ILE A 184 8.98 10.52 14.06
N ALA A 185 10.26 10.75 13.71
CA ALA A 185 10.97 12.00 13.99
C ALA A 185 10.70 13.07 12.92
N SER A 186 10.60 12.66 11.66
CA SER A 186 10.24 13.52 10.52
C SER A 186 9.44 12.70 9.53
N CYS A 187 8.43 13.29 8.89
CA CYS A 187 7.62 12.61 7.90
C CYS A 187 7.01 13.59 6.90
N GLN A 188 6.94 13.19 5.65
CA GLN A 188 6.15 13.84 4.61
C GLN A 188 5.38 12.80 3.81
N SER A 189 4.16 13.14 3.41
CA SER A 189 3.31 12.30 2.57
C SER A 189 2.80 13.11 1.39
N ILE A 190 2.84 12.50 0.21
CA ILE A 190 2.26 13.06 -1.01
C ILE A 190 1.28 12.06 -1.65
N LYS A 191 0.32 12.59 -2.39
CA LYS A 191 -0.68 11.78 -3.12
C LYS A 191 -0.14 11.33 -4.48
N VAL A 192 1.10 10.86 -4.51
CA VAL A 192 1.78 10.35 -5.69
C VAL A 192 2.23 8.92 -5.42
N GLY A 193 1.79 8.01 -6.27
CA GLY A 193 2.13 6.59 -6.22
C GLY A 193 1.82 5.92 -7.54
N GLY A 194 1.60 4.62 -7.54
CA GLY A 194 1.32 3.84 -8.75
C GLY A 194 0.13 4.33 -9.56
N ASP A 195 -0.91 4.83 -8.90
CA ASP A 195 -2.12 5.36 -9.56
C ASP A 195 -1.84 6.73 -10.24
N ALA A 196 -0.95 7.55 -9.69
CA ALA A 196 -0.52 8.80 -10.34
C ALA A 196 0.28 8.51 -11.63
N PHE A 197 1.12 7.48 -11.62
CA PHE A 197 1.82 7.03 -12.82
C PHE A 197 0.84 6.54 -13.90
N ASP A 198 -0.16 5.76 -13.51
CA ASP A 198 -1.20 5.28 -14.44
C ASP A 198 -2.02 6.45 -14.99
N GLN A 199 -2.35 7.43 -14.15
CA GLN A 199 -3.10 8.60 -14.58
C GLN A 199 -2.31 9.48 -15.56
N ALA A 200 -1.02 9.70 -15.30
CA ALA A 200 -0.14 10.43 -16.23
C ALA A 200 -0.11 9.78 -17.63
N ILE A 201 -0.04 8.45 -17.68
CA ILE A 201 -0.10 7.70 -18.95
C ILE A 201 -1.46 7.87 -19.62
N ILE A 202 -2.57 7.78 -18.86
CA ILE A 202 -3.94 7.96 -19.41
C ILE A 202 -4.10 9.36 -20.00
N ASP A 203 -3.66 10.39 -19.28
CA ASP A 203 -3.77 11.78 -19.70
C ASP A 203 -2.95 12.05 -20.95
N TYR A 204 -1.70 11.59 -21.00
CA TYR A 204 -0.86 11.70 -22.20
C TYR A 204 -1.50 10.99 -23.42
N MET A 205 -2.02 9.77 -23.22
CA MET A 205 -2.67 9.04 -24.29
C MET A 205 -3.92 9.75 -24.81
N ARG A 206 -4.67 10.39 -23.90
CA ARG A 206 -5.85 11.18 -24.27
C ARG A 206 -5.48 12.45 -25.01
N ASP A 207 -4.55 13.22 -24.47
CA ASP A 207 -4.30 14.60 -24.87
C ASP A 207 -3.32 14.68 -26.07
N GLU A 208 -2.27 13.85 -26.10
CA GLU A 208 -1.22 13.89 -27.13
C GLU A 208 -1.44 12.84 -28.25
N ARG A 209 -2.10 11.71 -27.92
CA ARG A 209 -2.26 10.61 -28.89
C ARG A 209 -3.72 10.42 -29.36
N GLU A 210 -4.64 11.23 -28.83
CA GLU A 210 -6.09 11.16 -29.09
C GLU A 210 -6.67 9.74 -28.93
N LEU A 211 -6.18 8.99 -27.93
CA LEU A 211 -6.55 7.61 -27.66
C LEU A 211 -7.06 7.44 -26.23
N LEU A 212 -8.32 7.05 -26.07
CA LEU A 212 -8.86 6.64 -24.77
C LEU A 212 -8.42 5.21 -24.45
N ILE A 213 -7.71 5.06 -23.34
CA ILE A 213 -7.34 3.78 -22.74
C ILE A 213 -7.96 3.62 -21.34
N GLY A 214 -8.09 2.39 -20.89
CA GLY A 214 -8.54 2.10 -19.52
C GLY A 214 -7.37 2.01 -18.53
N VAL A 215 -7.69 2.07 -17.22
CA VAL A 215 -6.70 1.99 -16.13
C VAL A 215 -5.86 0.71 -16.22
N ASN A 216 -6.45 -0.44 -16.55
CA ASN A 216 -5.71 -1.69 -16.70
C ASN A 216 -4.67 -1.62 -17.83
N THR A 217 -4.98 -0.92 -18.92
CA THR A 217 -4.03 -0.72 -20.03
C THR A 217 -2.88 0.19 -19.61
N ALA A 218 -3.17 1.25 -18.85
CA ALA A 218 -2.14 2.15 -18.31
C ALA A 218 -1.21 1.42 -17.31
N GLU A 219 -1.79 0.61 -16.40
CA GLU A 219 -1.03 -0.25 -15.49
C GLU A 219 -0.10 -1.20 -16.26
N ASP A 220 -0.60 -1.83 -17.33
CA ASP A 220 0.20 -2.71 -18.20
C ASP A 220 1.36 -1.96 -18.88
N ILE A 221 1.13 -0.74 -19.37
CA ILE A 221 2.17 0.12 -19.97
C ILE A 221 3.23 0.45 -18.91
N LYS A 222 2.81 0.94 -17.74
CA LYS A 222 3.71 1.24 -16.62
C LYS A 222 4.59 0.06 -16.24
N LEU A 223 3.99 -1.13 -16.07
CA LEU A 223 4.70 -2.33 -15.62
C LEU A 223 5.72 -2.83 -16.67
N LYS A 224 5.41 -2.68 -17.96
CA LYS A 224 6.26 -3.18 -19.04
C LYS A 224 7.33 -2.19 -19.49
N LEU A 225 6.97 -0.91 -19.60
CA LEU A 225 7.80 0.13 -20.19
C LEU A 225 8.25 1.20 -19.20
N GLY A 226 7.61 1.30 -18.02
CA GLY A 226 7.88 2.35 -17.02
C GLY A 226 9.30 2.32 -16.49
N SER A 227 9.91 3.49 -16.40
CA SER A 227 11.28 3.69 -15.97
C SER A 227 11.49 5.12 -15.46
N ALA A 228 12.26 5.28 -14.40
CA ALA A 228 12.68 6.57 -13.85
C ALA A 228 14.01 7.06 -14.47
N LYS A 229 14.70 6.22 -15.23
CA LYS A 229 15.97 6.55 -15.93
C LYS A 229 15.98 5.96 -17.33
N THR A 230 16.78 6.55 -18.21
CA THR A 230 17.05 5.99 -19.54
C THR A 230 17.86 4.69 -19.41
N TYR A 231 17.42 3.66 -20.11
CA TYR A 231 18.14 2.39 -20.27
C TYR A 231 18.62 2.22 -21.71
N GLU A 232 19.70 1.46 -21.88
CA GLU A 232 20.13 1.02 -23.18
C GLU A 232 19.10 0.03 -23.77
N GLY A 233 18.65 0.32 -24.99
CA GLY A 233 17.65 -0.46 -25.71
C GLY A 233 16.23 0.08 -25.51
N GLU A 234 15.68 0.66 -26.56
CA GLU A 234 14.30 1.12 -26.59
C GLU A 234 13.35 -0.08 -26.76
N ALA A 235 12.41 -0.23 -25.82
CA ALA A 235 11.34 -1.19 -25.93
C ALA A 235 10.06 -0.48 -26.40
N ALA A 236 9.24 -1.17 -27.18
CA ALA A 236 7.95 -0.66 -27.63
C ALA A 236 6.84 -1.66 -27.39
N MET A 237 5.61 -1.16 -27.30
CA MET A 237 4.42 -1.94 -27.04
C MET A 237 3.25 -1.42 -27.87
N GLU A 238 2.55 -2.35 -28.56
CA GLU A 238 1.27 -2.04 -29.20
C GLU A 238 0.17 -1.95 -28.16
N ILE A 239 -0.56 -0.84 -28.17
CA ILE A 239 -1.71 -0.60 -27.28
C ILE A 239 -2.95 -0.33 -28.10
N LYS A 240 -4.10 -0.79 -27.57
CA LYS A 240 -5.41 -0.66 -28.19
C LYS A 240 -6.33 0.20 -27.33
N GLY A 241 -7.03 1.10 -28.00
CA GLY A 241 -7.97 2.01 -27.32
C GLY A 241 -9.04 2.49 -28.29
N ARG A 242 -9.83 3.46 -27.84
CA ARG A 242 -10.83 4.12 -28.66
C ARG A 242 -10.31 5.48 -29.14
N ASN A 243 -10.26 5.70 -30.43
CA ASN A 243 -9.91 6.98 -31.03
C ASN A 243 -10.94 8.04 -30.63
N LEU A 244 -10.46 9.19 -30.12
CA LEU A 244 -11.33 10.29 -29.68
C LEU A 244 -12.04 11.02 -30.82
N SER A 245 -11.36 11.15 -31.98
CA SER A 245 -11.86 11.93 -33.11
C SER A 245 -13.05 11.25 -33.82
N ASN A 246 -13.08 9.91 -33.90
CA ASN A 246 -14.10 9.17 -34.64
C ASN A 246 -14.79 8.05 -33.83
N GLY A 247 -14.38 7.81 -32.60
CA GLY A 247 -14.98 6.82 -31.70
C GLY A 247 -14.65 5.36 -32.02
N LEU A 248 -13.86 5.08 -33.07
CA LEU A 248 -13.54 3.73 -33.51
C LEU A 248 -12.35 3.13 -32.75
N PRO A 249 -12.23 1.79 -32.66
CA PRO A 249 -11.04 1.14 -32.16
C PRO A 249 -9.79 1.54 -32.98
N LYS A 250 -8.70 1.83 -32.28
CA LYS A 250 -7.40 2.19 -32.86
C LYS A 250 -6.29 1.49 -32.11
N SER A 251 -5.27 1.05 -32.83
CA SER A 251 -4.01 0.54 -32.31
C SER A 251 -2.91 1.55 -32.57
N ILE A 252 -2.05 1.78 -31.58
CA ILE A 252 -0.83 2.59 -31.74
C ILE A 252 0.33 1.94 -31.00
N GLU A 253 1.55 2.32 -31.32
CA GLU A 253 2.74 1.94 -30.58
C GLU A 253 3.15 3.05 -29.60
N ILE A 254 3.61 2.68 -28.42
CA ILE A 254 4.24 3.54 -27.42
C ILE A 254 5.60 2.97 -27.04
N THR A 255 6.60 3.83 -26.84
CA THR A 255 7.96 3.45 -26.53
C THR A 255 8.29 3.64 -25.06
N SER A 256 9.31 2.93 -24.56
CA SER A 256 9.81 3.10 -23.19
C SER A 256 10.35 4.53 -22.93
N LYS A 257 10.86 5.19 -23.98
CA LYS A 257 11.29 6.59 -23.86
C LYS A 257 10.12 7.54 -23.64
N GLU A 258 9.04 7.39 -24.41
CA GLU A 258 7.83 8.19 -24.20
C GLU A 258 7.27 7.97 -22.77
N VAL A 259 7.22 6.71 -22.30
CA VAL A 259 6.72 6.40 -20.96
C VAL A 259 7.62 7.01 -19.88
N GLN A 260 8.93 6.99 -20.05
CA GLN A 260 9.87 7.65 -19.14
C GLN A 260 9.60 9.15 -19.06
N ASP A 261 9.42 9.83 -20.21
CA ASP A 261 9.15 11.28 -20.25
C ASP A 261 7.80 11.61 -19.58
N ILE A 262 6.78 10.77 -19.77
CA ILE A 262 5.47 10.91 -19.11
C ILE A 262 5.60 10.81 -17.57
N LEU A 263 6.46 9.91 -17.08
CA LEU A 263 6.62 9.65 -15.66
C LEU A 263 7.58 10.62 -14.96
N GLU A 264 8.26 11.52 -15.68
CA GLU A 264 9.25 12.42 -15.13
C GLU A 264 8.66 13.31 -14.03
N GLU A 265 7.49 13.89 -14.24
CA GLU A 265 6.85 14.80 -13.27
C GLU A 265 6.52 14.09 -11.95
N PRO A 266 5.73 12.99 -11.92
CA PRO A 266 5.43 12.32 -10.65
C PRO A 266 6.65 11.68 -10.00
N VAL A 267 7.66 11.27 -10.75
CA VAL A 267 8.93 10.79 -10.18
C VAL A 267 9.69 11.93 -9.50
N ASN A 268 9.74 13.11 -10.11
CA ASN A 268 10.39 14.28 -9.52
C ASN A 268 9.70 14.74 -8.22
N GLU A 269 8.37 14.63 -8.12
CA GLU A 269 7.66 14.91 -6.86
C GLU A 269 8.11 13.97 -5.73
N ILE A 270 8.30 12.69 -6.02
CA ILE A 270 8.83 11.72 -5.05
C ILE A 270 10.25 12.10 -4.63
N ILE A 271 11.14 12.41 -5.60
CA ILE A 271 12.53 12.82 -5.33
C ILE A 271 12.56 14.07 -4.42
N ASN A 272 11.76 15.07 -4.74
CA ASN A 272 11.69 16.32 -3.97
C ASN A 272 11.19 16.07 -2.54
N THR A 273 10.24 15.15 -2.37
CA THR A 273 9.74 14.74 -1.04
C THR A 273 10.82 14.06 -0.22
N VAL A 274 11.62 13.19 -0.85
CA VAL A 274 12.77 12.54 -0.17
C VAL A 274 13.78 13.60 0.28
N LYS A 275 14.17 14.52 -0.62
CA LYS A 275 15.13 15.59 -0.30
C LYS A 275 14.63 16.51 0.83
N SER A 276 13.39 16.98 0.73
CA SER A 276 12.82 17.89 1.73
C SER A 276 12.62 17.22 3.10
N THR A 277 12.38 15.89 3.14
CA THR A 277 12.34 15.15 4.40
C THR A 277 13.73 15.04 5.03
N LEU A 278 14.78 14.81 4.22
CA LEU A 278 16.17 14.81 4.69
C LEU A 278 16.56 16.17 5.24
N GLU A 279 16.23 17.27 4.54
CA GLU A 279 16.50 18.64 4.97
C GLU A 279 15.81 19.01 6.29
N ALA A 280 14.60 18.48 6.53
CA ALA A 280 13.85 18.67 7.77
C ALA A 280 14.30 17.76 8.91
N THR A 281 15.21 16.81 8.65
CA THR A 281 15.68 15.82 9.62
C THR A 281 16.77 16.41 10.52
N LEU A 282 16.74 16.06 11.82
CA LEU A 282 17.79 16.44 12.78
C LEU A 282 19.17 15.97 12.31
N PRO A 283 20.24 16.79 12.49
CA PRO A 283 21.58 16.47 11.97
C PRO A 283 22.13 15.10 12.39
N GLU A 284 21.90 14.70 13.62
CA GLU A 284 22.36 13.41 14.15
C GLU A 284 21.68 12.23 13.44
N LEU A 285 20.34 12.33 13.22
CA LEU A 285 19.60 11.32 12.50
C LEU A 285 19.94 11.31 11.00
N ALA A 286 20.23 12.47 10.42
CA ALA A 286 20.66 12.58 9.03
C ALA A 286 22.04 11.90 8.85
N ALA A 287 22.96 12.06 9.80
CA ALA A 287 24.25 11.34 9.79
C ALA A 287 24.06 9.83 9.82
N ASP A 288 23.18 9.31 10.68
CA ASP A 288 22.85 7.88 10.72
C ASP A 288 22.31 7.36 9.37
N ILE A 289 21.49 8.17 8.68
CA ILE A 289 20.92 7.81 7.37
C ILE A 289 22.00 7.74 6.28
N ILE A 290 23.03 8.61 6.34
CA ILE A 290 24.17 8.52 5.40
C ILE A 290 24.86 7.17 5.51
N ASP A 291 25.07 6.68 6.75
CA ASP A 291 25.76 5.41 6.98
C ASP A 291 24.88 4.19 6.70
N ARG A 292 23.58 4.27 7.00
CA ARG A 292 22.62 3.13 6.92
C ARG A 292 21.85 3.07 5.62
N GLY A 293 21.72 4.17 4.91
CA GLY A 293 20.97 4.28 3.66
C GLY A 293 19.47 4.55 3.85
N ILE A 294 18.81 4.70 2.70
CA ILE A 294 17.36 4.88 2.56
C ILE A 294 16.75 3.55 2.15
N TYR A 295 15.64 3.16 2.78
CA TYR A 295 14.93 1.92 2.46
C TYR A 295 13.65 2.22 1.67
N LEU A 296 13.56 1.66 0.45
CA LEU A 296 12.37 1.77 -0.40
C LEU A 296 11.46 0.57 -0.20
N THR A 297 10.19 0.84 0.02
CA THR A 297 9.14 -0.17 0.21
C THR A 297 7.91 0.17 -0.64
N GLY A 298 6.92 -0.73 -0.66
CA GLY A 298 5.72 -0.57 -1.46
C GLY A 298 5.88 -0.97 -2.92
N GLY A 299 4.78 -1.04 -3.67
CA GLY A 299 4.79 -1.48 -5.06
C GLY A 299 5.44 -0.49 -6.03
N GLY A 300 5.32 0.81 -5.76
CA GLY A 300 5.86 1.87 -6.61
C GLY A 300 7.39 1.90 -6.65
N CYS A 301 8.06 1.39 -5.60
CA CYS A 301 9.53 1.32 -5.58
C CYS A 301 10.11 0.35 -6.62
N GLN A 302 9.28 -0.50 -7.24
CA GLN A 302 9.68 -1.42 -8.31
C GLN A 302 9.80 -0.74 -9.67
N LEU A 303 9.47 0.56 -9.79
CA LEU A 303 9.71 1.33 -11.01
C LEU A 303 11.20 1.28 -11.36
N LYS A 304 11.51 0.82 -12.56
CA LYS A 304 12.90 0.62 -13.01
C LYS A 304 13.70 1.92 -12.86
N GLY A 305 14.90 1.84 -12.29
CA GLY A 305 15.80 2.98 -12.13
C GLY A 305 15.44 3.98 -11.04
N LEU A 306 14.32 3.83 -10.33
CA LEU A 306 13.94 4.73 -9.26
C LEU A 306 14.93 4.68 -8.09
N LYS A 307 15.36 3.48 -7.70
CA LYS A 307 16.41 3.28 -6.69
C LYS A 307 17.69 4.04 -7.03
N GLU A 308 18.18 3.87 -8.26
CA GLU A 308 19.41 4.49 -8.75
C GLU A 308 19.25 6.01 -8.89
N LEU A 309 18.05 6.48 -9.24
CA LEU A 309 17.76 7.91 -9.32
C LEU A 309 17.77 8.55 -7.94
N ILE A 310 17.07 7.97 -6.95
CA ILE A 310 17.10 8.48 -5.56
C ILE A 310 18.52 8.49 -5.03
N ALA A 311 19.29 7.43 -5.24
CA ALA A 311 20.69 7.36 -4.80
C ALA A 311 21.56 8.46 -5.45
N SER A 312 21.40 8.71 -6.74
CA SER A 312 22.17 9.76 -7.43
C SER A 312 21.78 11.18 -7.00
N GLU A 313 20.50 11.39 -6.69
CA GLU A 313 19.94 12.69 -6.33
C GLU A 313 20.17 13.08 -4.86
N THR A 314 20.36 12.07 -3.99
CA THR A 314 20.61 12.28 -2.55
C THR A 314 22.06 12.05 -2.14
N GLY A 315 22.84 11.34 -2.94
CA GLY A 315 24.18 10.87 -2.59
C GLY A 315 24.19 9.76 -1.52
N ILE A 316 23.03 9.19 -1.18
CA ILE A 316 22.86 8.20 -0.13
C ILE A 316 22.58 6.83 -0.75
N THR A 317 23.14 5.78 -0.15
CA THR A 317 22.84 4.40 -0.57
C THR A 317 21.36 4.09 -0.39
N VAL A 318 20.75 3.45 -1.39
CA VAL A 318 19.34 3.07 -1.36
C VAL A 318 19.20 1.54 -1.35
N HIS A 319 18.39 1.04 -0.44
CA HIS A 319 18.10 -0.38 -0.27
C HIS A 319 16.66 -0.69 -0.63
N VAL A 320 16.43 -1.84 -1.26
CA VAL A 320 15.09 -2.39 -1.53
C VAL A 320 15.05 -3.79 -0.93
N PRO A 321 14.14 -4.09 0.00
CA PRO A 321 13.94 -5.44 0.53
C PRO A 321 13.57 -6.44 -0.58
N ASP A 322 13.77 -7.74 -0.33
CA ASP A 322 13.44 -8.81 -1.29
C ASP A 322 11.94 -8.78 -1.70
N ASP A 323 11.06 -8.51 -0.75
CA ASP A 323 9.62 -8.30 -1.01
C ASP A 323 9.15 -6.95 -0.46
N PRO A 324 9.39 -5.85 -1.20
CA PRO A 324 9.04 -4.51 -0.75
C PRO A 324 7.52 -4.30 -0.65
N THR A 325 6.73 -5.09 -1.36
CA THR A 325 5.27 -4.97 -1.39
C THR A 325 4.60 -5.51 -0.14
N SER A 326 5.25 -6.40 0.59
CA SER A 326 4.71 -7.02 1.81
C SER A 326 5.22 -6.37 3.09
N CYS A 327 6.14 -5.40 3.03
CA CYS A 327 6.77 -4.81 4.21
C CYS A 327 5.74 -4.26 5.21
N VAL A 328 4.73 -3.50 4.75
CA VAL A 328 3.69 -2.96 5.63
C VAL A 328 2.93 -4.09 6.33
N ALA A 329 2.45 -5.09 5.60
CA ALA A 329 1.73 -6.23 6.18
C ALA A 329 2.60 -7.02 7.18
N VAL A 330 3.87 -7.30 6.84
CA VAL A 330 4.81 -7.97 7.75
C VAL A 330 5.07 -7.13 9.00
N GLY A 331 5.20 -5.82 8.87
CA GLY A 331 5.38 -4.89 9.98
C GLY A 331 4.21 -4.89 10.96
N THR A 332 2.95 -4.96 10.46
CA THR A 332 1.77 -5.11 11.33
C THR A 332 1.84 -6.41 12.15
N SER A 333 2.34 -7.51 11.55
CA SER A 333 2.57 -8.77 12.27
C SER A 333 3.67 -8.66 13.34
N ILE A 334 4.74 -7.90 13.07
CA ILE A 334 5.80 -7.65 14.06
C ILE A 334 5.22 -6.88 15.25
N LYS A 335 4.41 -5.86 15.01
CA LYS A 335 3.71 -5.10 16.06
C LYS A 335 2.80 -6.01 16.91
N LEU A 336 2.02 -6.91 16.29
CA LEU A 336 1.20 -7.92 16.98
C LEU A 336 1.97 -8.75 18.01
N ARG A 337 3.23 -9.08 17.75
CA ARG A 337 4.09 -9.88 18.64
C ARG A 337 4.63 -9.10 19.82
N ARG A 338 4.74 -7.76 19.71
CA ARG A 338 5.32 -6.89 20.74
C ARG A 338 4.32 -6.43 21.82
N VAL A 339 3.04 -6.44 21.51
CA VAL A 339 1.96 -6.01 22.44
C VAL A 339 1.68 -7.08 23.54
N MET A 340 2.51 -8.08 23.63
CA MET A 340 2.52 -9.08 24.71
C MET A 340 3.68 -8.87 25.66
#